data_6c300cd96f3d4a005396db3ae3cc1431
#
_entry.id   6c300cd96f3d4a005396db3ae3cc1431
#
_cell.length_a   1.000
_cell.length_b   1.000
_cell.length_c   1.000
_cell.angle_alpha   90.00
_cell.angle_beta   90.00
_cell.angle_gamma   90.00
#
_symmetry.space_group_name_H-M   'P 1'
#
loop_
_entity.id
_entity.type
_entity.pdbx_description
1 polymer ?
#
loop_
_entity_poly.entity_id
_entity_poly.type
_entity_poly.pdbx_seq_one_letter_code
_entity_poly.pdbx_strand_id
1 'polypeptide(L)'
;GVPVAGCVFAPARHRIYTAGASAFRAELMPGGKVASLDQFRPIATTEHPQDGLRALTSRSHGDEKTLAVLDQLKVVSREACGSALKFCMLADGAADVYPRLAPTMEWDTAAGQAVLVAAGGSVLAADGAPLRYGKAGFRNESFIAWGRAPAK
;
A
#
# COMPACT_ATOMS: atom_id res chain seq x y z
N GLY A 1 -1.45 -17.70 -4.60
CA GLY A 1 -2.57 -17.29 -3.75
C GLY A 1 -2.80 -15.78 -3.76
N VAL A 2 -3.81 -15.34 -3.00
CA VAL A 2 -4.12 -13.93 -2.73
C VAL A 2 -4.23 -13.72 -1.22
N PRO A 3 -3.80 -12.58 -0.66
CA PRO A 3 -4.00 -12.29 0.75
C PRO A 3 -5.47 -11.95 1.00
N VAL A 4 -6.07 -12.61 2.00
CA VAL A 4 -7.51 -12.47 2.34
C VAL A 4 -7.72 -11.63 3.61
N ALA A 5 -6.68 -11.46 4.43
CA ALA A 5 -6.69 -10.63 5.62
C ALA A 5 -5.28 -10.09 5.88
N GLY A 6 -5.19 -8.99 6.60
CA GLY A 6 -3.91 -8.38 6.93
C GLY A 6 -3.98 -7.48 8.15
N CYS A 7 -2.84 -7.36 8.83
CA CYS A 7 -2.65 -6.42 9.92
C CYS A 7 -1.28 -5.74 9.76
N VAL A 8 -1.25 -4.42 9.82
CA VAL A 8 -0.02 -3.62 9.77
C VAL A 8 -0.03 -2.64 10.92
N PHE A 9 0.95 -2.77 11.83
CA PHE A 9 1.15 -1.81 12.91
C PHE A 9 2.29 -0.86 12.58
N ALA A 10 2.05 0.42 12.67
CA ALA A 10 3.01 1.50 12.45
C ALA A 10 3.28 2.23 13.80
N PRO A 11 4.19 1.72 14.64
CA PRO A 11 4.38 2.22 16.01
C PRO A 11 4.78 3.68 16.06
N ALA A 12 5.62 4.14 15.14
CA ALA A 12 6.06 5.54 15.06
C ALA A 12 4.93 6.52 14.64
N ARG A 13 3.82 6.01 14.12
CA ARG A 13 2.62 6.79 13.78
C ARG A 13 1.45 6.50 14.73
N HIS A 14 1.64 5.65 15.71
CA HIS A 14 0.62 5.20 16.67
C HIS A 14 -0.64 4.67 15.98
N ARG A 15 -0.49 3.93 14.89
CA ARG A 15 -1.61 3.45 14.07
C ARG A 15 -1.49 1.97 13.76
N ILE A 16 -2.63 1.29 13.85
CA ILE A 16 -2.82 -0.06 13.37
C ILE A 16 -3.84 -0.06 12.23
N TYR A 17 -3.56 -0.83 11.20
CA TYR A 17 -4.43 -1.05 10.05
C TYR A 17 -4.78 -2.53 9.98
N THR A 18 -6.04 -2.84 9.77
CA THR A 18 -6.53 -4.22 9.66
C THR A 18 -7.43 -4.36 8.45
N ALA A 19 -7.47 -5.55 7.89
CA ALA A 19 -8.35 -5.87 6.78
C ALA A 19 -8.83 -7.31 6.83
N GLY A 20 -10.02 -7.51 6.34
CA GLY A 20 -10.69 -8.73 5.94
C GLY A 20 -11.58 -8.39 4.76
N ALA A 21 -12.90 -8.49 4.90
CA ALA A 21 -13.86 -8.05 3.88
C ALA A 21 -13.84 -6.52 3.66
N SER A 22 -13.45 -5.76 4.68
CA SER A 22 -13.27 -4.30 4.65
C SER A 22 -11.99 -3.92 5.36
N ALA A 23 -11.50 -2.70 5.13
CA ALA A 23 -10.31 -2.16 5.76
C ALA A 23 -10.65 -1.15 6.85
N PHE A 24 -9.87 -1.17 7.92
CA PHE A 24 -10.05 -0.32 9.09
C PHE A 24 -8.72 0.19 9.62
N ARG A 25 -8.76 1.30 10.35
CA ARG A 25 -7.64 1.80 11.16
C ARG A 25 -8.08 2.14 12.57
N ALA A 26 -7.15 2.05 13.52
CA ALA A 26 -7.30 2.57 14.87
C ALA A 26 -6.00 3.24 15.33
N GLU A 27 -6.09 4.08 16.37
CA GLU A 27 -4.93 4.55 17.10
C GLU A 27 -4.46 3.47 18.07
N LEU A 28 -3.15 3.21 18.10
CA LEU A 28 -2.54 2.22 18.99
C LEU A 28 -1.14 2.68 19.37
N MET A 29 -0.95 2.99 20.65
CA MET A 29 0.36 3.27 21.20
C MET A 29 1.21 2.00 21.28
N PRO A 30 2.54 2.08 21.13
CA PRO A 30 3.44 0.96 21.42
C PRO A 30 3.21 0.44 22.85
N GLY A 31 3.04 -0.89 22.99
CA GLY A 31 2.70 -1.53 24.27
C GLY A 31 1.23 -1.35 24.73
N GLY A 32 0.44 -0.57 24.01
CA GLY A 32 -0.98 -0.39 24.26
C GLY A 32 -1.84 -1.55 23.79
N LYS A 33 -3.13 -1.46 24.08
CA LYS A 33 -4.16 -2.43 23.63
C LYS A 33 -5.30 -1.66 22.95
N VAL A 34 -5.89 -2.26 21.94
CA VAL A 34 -7.18 -1.81 21.43
C VAL A 34 -8.23 -2.32 22.41
N ALA A 35 -8.92 -1.42 23.10
CA ALA A 35 -9.85 -1.76 24.17
C ALA A 35 -11.21 -2.23 23.62
N SER A 36 -11.62 -1.71 22.45
CA SER A 36 -12.91 -2.02 21.83
C SER A 36 -12.79 -1.96 20.30
N LEU A 37 -13.62 -2.72 19.61
CA LEU A 37 -13.74 -2.67 18.15
C LEU A 37 -14.27 -1.31 17.64
N ASP A 38 -14.98 -0.55 18.45
CA ASP A 38 -15.48 0.79 18.13
C ASP A 38 -14.37 1.82 17.88
N GLN A 39 -13.14 1.50 18.31
CA GLN A 39 -11.97 2.33 18.01
C GLN A 39 -11.52 2.21 16.55
N PHE A 40 -11.93 1.15 15.85
CA PHE A 40 -11.62 0.98 14.44
C PHE A 40 -12.56 1.80 13.56
N ARG A 41 -11.97 2.67 12.76
CA ARG A 41 -12.67 3.46 11.77
C ARG A 41 -12.49 2.85 10.39
N PRO A 42 -13.56 2.71 9.58
CA PRO A 42 -13.42 2.25 8.22
C PRO A 42 -12.53 3.21 7.41
N ILE A 43 -11.75 2.65 6.51
CA ILE A 43 -10.93 3.41 5.56
C ILE A 43 -11.22 2.94 4.14
N ALA A 44 -11.06 3.87 3.20
CA ALA A 44 -11.19 3.62 1.77
C ALA A 44 -10.18 4.49 1.01
N THR A 45 -9.79 4.03 -0.17
CA THR A 45 -8.98 4.83 -1.10
C THR A 45 -9.77 6.03 -1.61
N THR A 46 -9.06 7.11 -1.94
CA THR A 46 -9.66 8.26 -2.66
C THR A 46 -9.84 7.93 -4.14
N GLU A 47 -10.73 8.65 -4.81
CA GLU A 47 -10.84 8.59 -6.26
C GLU A 47 -9.54 9.05 -6.94
N HIS A 48 -9.32 8.61 -8.19
CA HIS A 48 -8.14 8.99 -8.95
C HIS A 48 -8.14 10.53 -9.16
N PRO A 49 -7.14 11.27 -8.65
CA PRO A 49 -7.17 12.71 -8.70
C PRO A 49 -6.90 13.23 -10.13
N GLN A 50 -7.68 14.19 -10.57
CA GLN A 50 -7.57 14.83 -11.90
C GLN A 50 -6.33 15.76 -12.00
N ASP A 51 -5.99 16.40 -10.87
CA ASP A 51 -4.94 17.42 -10.83
C ASP A 51 -3.52 16.81 -10.78
N GLY A 52 -3.40 15.55 -10.43
CA GLY A 52 -2.16 14.78 -10.41
C GLY A 52 -1.99 13.94 -9.15
N LEU A 53 -1.10 12.97 -9.22
CA LEU A 53 -0.93 11.91 -8.23
C LEU A 53 0.01 12.31 -7.09
N ARG A 54 -0.33 11.92 -5.88
CA ARG A 54 0.56 11.91 -4.72
C ARG A 54 1.26 10.55 -4.69
N ALA A 55 2.56 10.54 -4.98
CA ALA A 55 3.34 9.32 -5.10
C ALA A 55 4.12 9.00 -3.82
N LEU A 56 4.20 7.72 -3.48
CA LEU A 56 5.07 7.21 -2.42
C LEU A 56 6.32 6.57 -3.03
N THR A 57 7.46 6.81 -2.40
CA THR A 57 8.74 6.21 -2.75
C THR A 57 9.35 5.48 -1.56
N SER A 58 10.27 4.56 -1.81
CA SER A 58 11.06 3.93 -0.74
C SER A 58 12.14 4.89 -0.24
N ARG A 59 12.35 4.97 1.08
CA ARG A 59 13.44 5.76 1.67
C ARG A 59 14.84 5.23 1.32
N SER A 60 14.98 3.91 1.22
CA SER A 60 16.29 3.24 1.12
C SER A 60 16.54 2.58 -0.24
N HIS A 61 15.58 2.58 -1.14
CA HIS A 61 15.64 1.83 -2.41
C HIS A 61 15.00 2.65 -3.54
N GLY A 62 15.35 3.92 -3.64
CA GLY A 62 15.06 4.72 -4.84
C GLY A 62 15.95 4.20 -5.98
N ASP A 63 15.35 3.68 -7.04
CA ASP A 63 16.06 3.26 -8.25
C ASP A 63 15.59 4.12 -9.43
N GLU A 64 16.48 4.27 -10.42
CA GLU A 64 16.21 5.08 -11.62
C GLU A 64 14.96 4.61 -12.38
N LYS A 65 14.68 3.30 -12.36
CA LYS A 65 13.50 2.73 -13.03
C LYS A 65 12.21 3.19 -12.36
N THR A 66 12.19 3.23 -11.03
CA THR A 66 11.05 3.76 -10.27
C THR A 66 10.84 5.24 -10.58
N LEU A 67 11.91 6.03 -10.66
CA LEU A 67 11.82 7.44 -11.04
C LEU A 67 11.30 7.61 -12.47
N ALA A 68 11.79 6.84 -13.43
CA ALA A 68 11.32 6.87 -14.81
C ALA A 68 9.81 6.54 -14.95
N VAL A 69 9.28 5.62 -14.14
CA VAL A 69 7.83 5.36 -14.09
C VAL A 69 7.08 6.56 -13.53
N LEU A 70 7.57 7.17 -12.44
CA LEU A 70 6.94 8.34 -11.86
C LEU A 70 6.95 9.56 -12.79
N ASP A 71 7.97 9.69 -13.62
CA ASP A 71 8.07 10.79 -14.59
C ASP A 71 7.07 10.63 -15.77
N GLN A 72 6.60 9.40 -16.04
CA GLN A 72 5.54 9.13 -17.01
C GLN A 72 4.13 9.38 -16.45
N LEU A 73 4.02 9.50 -15.13
CA LEU A 73 2.77 9.78 -14.44
C LEU A 73 2.70 11.27 -14.08
N LYS A 74 1.49 11.84 -14.13
CA LYS A 74 1.28 13.22 -13.67
C LYS A 74 1.39 13.28 -12.14
N VAL A 75 2.62 13.30 -11.60
CA VAL A 75 2.90 13.33 -10.17
C VAL A 75 3.06 14.76 -9.69
N VAL A 76 2.26 15.19 -8.70
CA VAL A 76 2.30 16.54 -8.10
C VAL A 76 3.04 16.58 -6.77
N SER A 77 3.19 15.44 -6.09
CA SER A 77 4.00 15.35 -4.88
C SER A 77 4.61 13.96 -4.70
N ARG A 78 5.76 13.92 -4.03
CA ARG A 78 6.48 12.68 -3.71
C ARG A 78 6.80 12.65 -2.22
N GLU A 79 6.41 11.59 -1.53
CA GLU A 79 6.73 11.34 -0.11
C GLU A 79 7.54 10.05 0.03
N ALA A 80 8.67 10.12 0.73
CA ALA A 80 9.49 8.96 1.04
C ALA A 80 8.99 8.28 2.33
N CYS A 81 8.52 7.05 2.21
CA CYS A 81 8.02 6.26 3.34
C CYS A 81 8.61 4.85 3.34
N GLY A 82 8.84 4.28 4.54
CA GLY A 82 9.38 2.93 4.68
C GLY A 82 8.32 1.84 4.76
N SER A 83 8.73 0.61 4.46
CA SER A 83 7.98 -0.63 4.77
C SER A 83 6.57 -0.72 4.16
N ALA A 84 5.76 -1.66 4.69
CA ALA A 84 4.37 -1.91 4.33
C ALA A 84 3.42 -0.72 4.59
N LEU A 85 3.87 0.28 5.36
CA LEU A 85 3.07 1.48 5.65
C LEU A 85 2.62 2.21 4.37
N LYS A 86 3.38 2.13 3.26
CA LYS A 86 2.99 2.72 1.98
C LYS A 86 1.65 2.20 1.46
N PHE A 87 1.39 0.90 1.58
CA PHE A 87 0.09 0.33 1.21
C PHE A 87 -1.04 0.88 2.09
N CYS A 88 -0.77 1.06 3.39
CA CYS A 88 -1.74 1.63 4.33
C CYS A 88 -2.03 3.12 4.03
N MET A 89 -1.03 3.88 3.59
CA MET A 89 -1.22 5.29 3.19
C MET A 89 -2.06 5.41 1.92
N LEU A 90 -1.92 4.48 0.96
CA LEU A 90 -2.82 4.39 -0.18
C LEU A 90 -4.24 4.01 0.25
N ALA A 91 -4.36 3.01 1.14
CA ALA A 91 -5.65 2.54 1.65
C ALA A 91 -6.42 3.61 2.43
N ASP A 92 -5.71 4.51 3.10
CA ASP A 92 -6.24 5.62 3.90
C ASP A 92 -6.46 6.90 3.08
N GLY A 93 -6.22 6.87 1.77
CA GLY A 93 -6.37 8.01 0.87
C GLY A 93 -5.35 9.11 1.07
N ALA A 94 -4.25 8.87 1.79
CA ALA A 94 -3.18 9.84 2.00
C ALA A 94 -2.25 9.96 0.77
N ALA A 95 -2.23 8.95 -0.10
CA ALA A 95 -1.47 8.92 -1.35
C ALA A 95 -2.24 8.13 -2.41
N ASP A 96 -1.76 8.16 -3.66
CA ASP A 96 -2.48 7.64 -4.81
C ASP A 96 -1.72 6.51 -5.52
N VAL A 97 -0.39 6.55 -5.53
CA VAL A 97 0.43 5.56 -6.24
C VAL A 97 1.74 5.23 -5.52
N TYR A 98 2.13 3.97 -5.56
CA TYR A 98 3.43 3.48 -5.07
C TYR A 98 4.01 2.47 -6.08
N PRO A 99 4.90 2.91 -6.98
CA PRO A 99 5.68 2.01 -7.81
C PRO A 99 6.84 1.40 -7.00
N ARG A 100 7.07 0.11 -7.21
CA ARG A 100 8.20 -0.62 -6.65
C ARG A 100 8.82 -1.52 -7.72
N LEU A 101 9.94 -1.08 -8.31
CA LEU A 101 10.59 -1.79 -9.41
C LEU A 101 11.77 -2.64 -8.92
N ALA A 102 12.37 -2.28 -7.78
CA ALA A 102 13.32 -3.14 -7.12
C ALA A 102 12.60 -4.31 -6.40
N PRO A 103 13.19 -5.50 -6.37
CA PRO A 103 12.59 -6.67 -5.75
C PRO A 103 12.23 -6.49 -4.29
N THR A 104 11.19 -7.22 -3.83
CA THR A 104 10.80 -7.38 -2.43
C THR A 104 10.50 -8.84 -2.14
N MET A 105 10.24 -9.16 -0.88
CA MET A 105 9.78 -10.48 -0.51
C MET A 105 8.26 -10.48 -0.28
N GLU A 106 7.63 -11.63 -0.41
CA GLU A 106 6.18 -11.77 -0.22
C GLU A 106 5.71 -11.30 1.16
N TRP A 107 6.50 -11.53 2.21
CA TRP A 107 6.21 -11.09 3.57
C TRP A 107 6.32 -9.57 3.77
N ASP A 108 6.98 -8.83 2.86
CA ASP A 108 7.03 -7.37 2.89
C ASP A 108 5.73 -6.73 2.38
N THR A 109 4.92 -7.49 1.65
CA THR A 109 3.80 -6.94 0.86
C THR A 109 2.44 -7.53 1.22
N ALA A 110 2.35 -8.79 1.64
CA ALA A 110 1.09 -9.53 1.76
C ALA A 110 0.06 -8.83 2.68
N ALA A 111 0.46 -8.45 3.90
CA ALA A 111 -0.45 -7.78 4.83
C ALA A 111 -0.88 -6.39 4.33
N GLY A 112 0.07 -5.62 3.76
CA GLY A 112 -0.21 -4.32 3.18
C GLY A 112 -1.13 -4.40 1.97
N GLN A 113 -0.94 -5.39 1.08
CA GLN A 113 -1.83 -5.63 -0.05
C GLN A 113 -3.25 -5.98 0.40
N ALA A 114 -3.40 -6.83 1.44
CA ALA A 114 -4.71 -7.15 1.97
C ALA A 114 -5.45 -5.88 2.43
N VAL A 115 -4.76 -4.99 3.17
CA VAL A 115 -5.33 -3.72 3.62
C VAL A 115 -5.71 -2.83 2.45
N LEU A 116 -4.82 -2.68 1.46
CA LEU A 116 -5.07 -1.81 0.31
C LEU A 116 -6.23 -2.32 -0.56
N VAL A 117 -6.27 -3.62 -0.85
CA VAL A 117 -7.33 -4.21 -1.69
C VAL A 117 -8.69 -4.12 -0.99
N ALA A 118 -8.77 -4.40 0.31
CA ALA A 118 -9.99 -4.26 1.09
C ALA A 118 -10.49 -2.81 1.21
N ALA A 119 -9.60 -1.82 1.02
CA ALA A 119 -9.94 -0.40 0.95
C ALA A 119 -10.34 0.08 -0.46
N GLY A 120 -10.34 -0.81 -1.47
CA GLY A 120 -10.70 -0.50 -2.86
C GLY A 120 -9.53 -0.18 -3.79
N GLY A 121 -8.29 -0.37 -3.34
CA GLY A 121 -7.09 -0.22 -4.15
C GLY A 121 -6.65 -1.51 -4.85
N SER A 122 -5.49 -1.46 -5.50
CA SER A 122 -4.92 -2.62 -6.22
C SER A 122 -3.41 -2.66 -6.13
N VAL A 123 -2.84 -3.86 -6.31
CA VAL A 123 -1.39 -4.06 -6.49
C VAL A 123 -1.21 -4.90 -7.74
N LEU A 124 -0.61 -4.32 -8.76
CA LEU A 124 -0.47 -4.91 -10.09
C LEU A 124 1.00 -5.20 -10.39
N ALA A 125 1.28 -6.41 -10.87
CA ALA A 125 2.57 -6.79 -11.41
C ALA A 125 2.84 -6.06 -12.75
N ALA A 126 4.03 -6.23 -13.31
CA ALA A 126 4.45 -5.53 -14.53
C ALA A 126 3.60 -5.86 -15.76
N ASP A 127 2.95 -7.03 -15.79
CA ASP A 127 2.01 -7.46 -16.83
C ASP A 127 0.58 -6.93 -16.62
N GLY A 128 0.35 -6.15 -15.58
CA GLY A 128 -0.97 -5.62 -15.21
C GLY A 128 -1.87 -6.60 -14.45
N ALA A 129 -1.42 -7.83 -14.20
CA ALA A 129 -2.17 -8.79 -13.39
C ALA A 129 -2.04 -8.47 -11.89
N PRO A 130 -3.02 -8.85 -11.05
CA PRO A 130 -2.90 -8.73 -9.60
C PRO A 130 -1.68 -9.49 -9.06
N LEU A 131 -0.90 -8.86 -8.18
CA LEU A 131 0.25 -9.49 -7.55
C LEU A 131 -0.18 -10.73 -6.76
N ARG A 132 0.49 -11.87 -7.00
CA ARG A 132 0.19 -13.19 -6.43
C ARG A 132 1.27 -13.65 -5.46
N TYR A 133 0.92 -14.62 -4.62
CA TYR A 133 1.72 -15.17 -3.52
C TYR A 133 1.87 -16.68 -3.62
N GLY A 134 2.91 -17.21 -2.97
CA GLY A 134 3.27 -18.62 -3.02
C GLY A 134 4.22 -18.96 -4.18
N LYS A 135 5.03 -17.97 -4.61
CA LYS A 135 6.08 -18.14 -5.63
C LYS A 135 7.26 -18.94 -5.07
N ALA A 136 7.96 -19.66 -5.94
CA ALA A 136 9.24 -20.26 -5.57
C ALA A 136 10.21 -19.18 -5.07
N GLY A 137 10.80 -19.39 -3.87
CA GLY A 137 11.70 -18.42 -3.23
C GLY A 137 11.01 -17.17 -2.66
N PHE A 138 9.66 -17.07 -2.70
CA PHE A 138 8.87 -15.99 -2.10
C PHE A 138 9.27 -14.57 -2.55
N ARG A 139 9.88 -14.42 -3.71
CA ARG A 139 10.32 -13.12 -4.23
C ARG A 139 9.24 -12.49 -5.10
N ASN A 140 8.99 -11.21 -4.88
CA ASN A 140 8.18 -10.38 -5.76
C ASN A 140 9.05 -9.72 -6.81
N GLU A 141 8.59 -9.74 -8.04
CA GLU A 141 9.07 -8.87 -9.10
C GLU A 141 8.52 -7.44 -8.93
N SER A 142 8.77 -6.61 -9.94
CA SER A 142 8.25 -5.23 -9.98
C SER A 142 6.74 -5.19 -9.87
N PHE A 143 6.21 -4.20 -9.14
CA PHE A 143 4.78 -3.95 -9.06
C PHE A 143 4.48 -2.46 -8.92
N ILE A 144 3.23 -2.08 -9.19
CA ILE A 144 2.68 -0.77 -8.88
C ILE A 144 1.43 -0.97 -7.99
N ALA A 145 1.44 -0.35 -6.81
CA ALA A 145 0.28 -0.26 -5.94
C ALA A 145 -0.45 1.06 -6.20
N TRP A 146 -1.77 0.97 -6.34
CA TRP A 146 -2.66 2.09 -6.62
C TRP A 146 -3.68 2.25 -5.50
N GLY A 147 -3.93 3.49 -5.06
CA GLY A 147 -5.11 3.80 -4.26
C GLY A 147 -6.35 3.46 -5.07
N ARG A 148 -6.60 4.18 -6.14
CA ARG A 148 -7.55 3.77 -7.18
C ARG A 148 -6.86 3.87 -8.53
N ALA A 149 -6.83 2.78 -9.27
CA ALA A 149 -6.23 2.79 -10.60
C ALA A 149 -7.01 3.72 -11.53
N PRO A 150 -6.33 4.37 -12.51
CA PRO A 150 -7.03 5.14 -13.53
C PRO A 150 -8.03 4.25 -14.27
N ALA A 151 -9.17 4.84 -14.64
CA ALA A 151 -10.11 4.16 -15.53
C ALA A 151 -9.40 3.82 -16.85
N LYS A 152 -9.65 2.62 -17.36
CA LYS A 152 -9.14 2.20 -18.67
C LYS A 152 -9.89 2.92 -19.78
#